data_ea58095cd10768cb3ba3de5f783a3ddd
#
_entry.id   ea58095cd10768cb3ba3de5f783a3ddd
#
_cell.length_a   1.000
_cell.length_b   1.000
_cell.length_c   1.000
_cell.angle_alpha   90.00
_cell.angle_beta   90.00
_cell.angle_gamma   90.00
#
_symmetry.space_group_name_H-M   'P 1'
#
loop_
_entity.id
_entity.type
_entity.pdbx_description
1 polymer ?
#
loop_
_entity_poly.entity_id
_entity_poly.type
_entity_poly.pdbx_seq_one_letter_code
_entity_poly.pdbx_strand_id
1 'polypeptide(L)'
;VAASTLSQQLRDGNLFAAQCPSREILKHVTSRWGILILISLRDGIHRFSDLRRKIGGISEKMLAQSLQALEQDGFINRVSYPVLPPHVEYTLTDLGEQISEKVTILADWIEINLSKILAQKECKTV
;
A
#
# COMPACT_ATOMS: atom_id res chain seq x y z
N VAL A 1 -6.63 -24.28 7.39
CA VAL A 1 -7.12 -24.12 6.01
C VAL A 1 -6.01 -23.54 5.16
N ALA A 2 -5.60 -24.27 4.16
CA ALA A 2 -4.58 -23.79 3.23
C ALA A 2 -5.15 -22.61 2.42
N ALA A 3 -4.41 -21.51 2.40
CA ALA A 3 -4.81 -20.35 1.59
C ALA A 3 -4.68 -20.70 0.11
N SER A 4 -5.70 -20.33 -0.68
CA SER A 4 -5.66 -20.48 -2.12
C SER A 4 -4.63 -19.53 -2.72
N THR A 5 -3.88 -20.00 -3.70
CA THR A 5 -2.99 -19.14 -4.46
C THR A 5 -3.81 -18.25 -5.38
N LEU A 6 -3.23 -17.15 -5.83
CA LEU A 6 -3.87 -16.27 -6.81
C LEU A 6 -4.28 -17.06 -8.06
N SER A 7 -3.42 -17.97 -8.53
CA SER A 7 -3.73 -18.82 -9.68
C SER A 7 -4.96 -19.66 -9.46
N GLN A 8 -5.13 -20.25 -8.26
CA GLN A 8 -6.31 -21.02 -7.92
C GLN A 8 -7.56 -20.16 -7.89
N GLN A 9 -7.48 -18.97 -7.30
CA GLN A 9 -8.60 -18.03 -7.23
C GLN A 9 -9.02 -17.55 -8.61
N LEU A 10 -8.08 -17.31 -9.50
CA LEU A 10 -8.38 -16.95 -10.87
C LEU A 10 -9.10 -18.07 -11.61
N ARG A 11 -8.66 -19.32 -11.40
CA ARG A 11 -9.33 -20.50 -11.98
C ARG A 11 -10.75 -20.63 -11.45
N ASP A 12 -10.94 -20.38 -10.16
CA ASP A 12 -12.24 -20.46 -9.48
C ASP A 12 -13.11 -19.23 -9.76
N GLY A 13 -12.55 -18.18 -10.39
CA GLY A 13 -13.27 -16.96 -10.71
C GLY A 13 -13.47 -16.01 -9.52
N ASN A 14 -12.95 -16.33 -8.33
CA ASN A 14 -13.22 -15.55 -7.12
C ASN A 14 -12.67 -14.13 -7.18
N LEU A 15 -11.44 -13.95 -7.68
CA LEU A 15 -10.80 -12.62 -7.71
C LEU A 15 -11.58 -11.63 -8.58
N PHE A 16 -12.24 -12.11 -9.62
CA PHE A 16 -12.98 -11.25 -10.53
C PHE A 16 -14.42 -10.99 -10.09
N ALA A 17 -14.87 -11.63 -9.02
CA ALA A 17 -16.21 -11.39 -8.48
C ALA A 17 -16.21 -10.04 -7.74
N ALA A 18 -17.26 -9.25 -7.99
CA ALA A 18 -17.37 -7.90 -7.40
C ALA A 18 -17.37 -7.93 -5.86
N GLN A 19 -17.79 -9.03 -5.26
CA GLN A 19 -17.92 -9.17 -3.80
C GLN A 19 -16.76 -9.95 -3.18
N CYS A 20 -15.71 -10.25 -3.96
CA CYS A 20 -14.56 -11.01 -3.45
C CYS A 20 -13.77 -10.16 -2.44
N PRO A 21 -13.57 -10.65 -1.20
CA PRO A 21 -12.76 -9.90 -0.21
C PRO A 21 -11.33 -9.65 -0.67
N SER A 22 -10.73 -10.58 -1.39
CA SER A 22 -9.36 -10.43 -1.92
C SER A 22 -9.26 -9.25 -2.88
N ARG A 23 -10.31 -9.01 -3.66
CA ARG A 23 -10.36 -7.89 -4.61
C ARG A 23 -10.30 -6.55 -3.91
N GLU A 24 -11.01 -6.39 -2.80
CA GLU A 24 -11.01 -5.15 -2.02
C GLU A 24 -9.64 -4.92 -1.36
N ILE A 25 -9.05 -5.96 -0.80
CA ILE A 25 -7.72 -5.87 -0.19
C ILE A 25 -6.67 -5.51 -1.27
N LEU A 26 -6.74 -6.15 -2.43
CA LEU A 26 -5.85 -5.85 -3.55
C LEU A 26 -5.96 -4.38 -3.95
N LYS A 27 -7.18 -3.85 -4.00
CA LYS A 27 -7.42 -2.44 -4.29
C LYS A 27 -6.70 -1.51 -3.30
N HIS A 28 -6.75 -1.85 -2.00
CA HIS A 28 -6.10 -1.03 -0.97
C HIS A 28 -4.59 -1.01 -1.12
N VAL A 29 -3.96 -2.18 -1.32
CA VAL A 29 -2.50 -2.27 -1.40
C VAL A 29 -1.93 -1.76 -2.72
N THR A 30 -2.73 -1.73 -3.79
CA THR A 30 -2.30 -1.25 -5.10
C THR A 30 -2.75 0.18 -5.39
N SER A 31 -3.50 0.80 -4.49
CA SER A 31 -3.89 2.20 -4.64
C SER A 31 -2.67 3.09 -4.60
N ARG A 32 -2.76 4.25 -5.26
CA ARG A 32 -1.65 5.22 -5.32
C ARG A 32 -1.06 5.51 -3.95
N TRP A 33 -1.92 5.79 -2.97
CA TRP A 33 -1.47 6.19 -1.64
C TRP A 33 -1.16 5.01 -0.75
N GLY A 34 -1.91 3.92 -0.87
CA GLY A 34 -1.70 2.71 -0.07
C GLY A 34 -0.33 2.11 -0.30
N ILE A 35 0.09 1.99 -1.55
CA ILE A 35 1.41 1.45 -1.88
C ILE A 35 2.54 2.32 -1.33
N LEU A 36 2.39 3.66 -1.42
CA LEU A 36 3.41 4.58 -0.92
C LEU A 36 3.51 4.58 0.60
N ILE A 37 2.37 4.42 1.29
CA ILE A 37 2.36 4.28 2.75
C ILE A 37 3.09 3.01 3.17
N LEU A 38 2.78 1.88 2.54
CA LEU A 38 3.42 0.60 2.87
C LEU A 38 4.93 0.67 2.67
N ILE A 39 5.38 1.25 1.57
CA ILE A 39 6.80 1.41 1.30
C ILE A 39 7.45 2.34 2.34
N SER A 40 6.79 3.44 2.68
CA SER A 40 7.31 4.41 3.65
C SER A 40 7.52 3.79 5.03
N LEU A 41 6.58 2.95 5.48
CA LEU A 41 6.64 2.34 6.80
C LEU A 41 7.70 1.26 6.94
N ARG A 42 8.34 0.84 5.85
CA ARG A 42 9.47 -0.08 5.92
C ARG A 42 10.67 0.52 6.65
N ASP A 43 10.78 1.84 6.68
CA ASP A 43 11.85 2.53 7.40
C ASP A 43 11.60 2.62 8.91
N GLY A 44 10.47 2.14 9.39
CA GLY A 44 10.15 2.14 10.82
C GLY A 44 8.95 3.00 11.16
N ILE A 45 8.90 3.44 12.42
CA ILE A 45 7.77 4.17 12.99
C ILE A 45 7.64 5.55 12.34
N HIS A 46 6.41 5.90 11.95
CA HIS A 46 6.08 7.21 11.41
C HIS A 46 4.85 7.76 12.10
N ARG A 47 4.86 9.06 12.39
CA ARG A 47 3.65 9.79 12.80
C ARG A 47 2.87 10.19 11.55
N PHE A 48 1.62 10.58 11.75
CA PHE A 48 0.77 11.06 10.66
C PHE A 48 1.44 12.19 9.87
N SER A 49 1.99 13.18 10.58
CA SER A 49 2.66 14.32 9.95
C SER A 49 3.93 13.91 9.20
N ASP A 50 4.66 12.90 9.69
CA ASP A 50 5.84 12.38 9.02
C ASP A 50 5.49 11.77 7.66
N LEU A 51 4.42 10.98 7.63
CA LEU A 51 3.94 10.36 6.39
C LEU A 51 3.46 11.42 5.40
N ARG A 52 2.76 12.42 5.90
CA ARG A 52 2.26 13.49 5.04
C ARG A 52 3.38 14.28 4.37
N ARG A 53 4.46 14.55 5.11
CA ARG A 53 5.63 15.24 4.56
C ARG A 53 6.41 14.35 3.58
N LYS A 54 6.52 13.05 3.91
CA LYS A 54 7.29 12.10 3.11
C LYS A 54 6.60 11.80 1.78
N ILE A 55 5.27 11.69 1.79
CA ILE A 55 4.49 11.37 0.61
C ILE A 55 3.98 12.67 -0.02
N GLY A 56 4.67 13.13 -1.05
CA GLY A 56 4.31 14.37 -1.72
C GLY A 56 2.93 14.30 -2.35
N GLY A 57 2.15 15.38 -2.20
CA GLY A 57 0.86 15.52 -2.87
C GLY A 57 -0.33 14.87 -2.19
N ILE A 58 -0.14 14.16 -1.08
CA ILE A 58 -1.26 13.54 -0.38
C ILE A 58 -1.96 14.56 0.53
N SER A 59 -3.30 14.58 0.49
CA SER A 59 -4.09 15.39 1.42
C SER A 59 -4.25 14.67 2.76
N GLU A 60 -4.56 15.42 3.81
CA GLU A 60 -4.85 14.83 5.13
C GLU A 60 -5.97 13.81 5.05
N LYS A 61 -7.02 14.15 4.30
CA LYS A 61 -8.18 13.27 4.13
C LYS A 61 -7.79 11.96 3.46
N MET A 62 -7.03 12.01 2.38
CA MET A 62 -6.61 10.80 1.65
C MET A 62 -5.66 9.97 2.48
N LEU A 63 -4.74 10.59 3.21
CA LEU A 63 -3.83 9.87 4.10
C LEU A 63 -4.62 9.16 5.20
N ALA A 64 -5.55 9.85 5.85
CA ALA A 64 -6.38 9.27 6.91
C ALA A 64 -7.21 8.09 6.39
N GLN A 65 -7.84 8.23 5.22
CA GLN A 65 -8.64 7.15 4.62
C GLN A 65 -7.78 5.95 4.26
N SER A 66 -6.62 6.18 3.66
CA SER A 66 -5.72 5.10 3.25
C SER A 66 -5.14 4.35 4.45
N LEU A 67 -4.75 5.08 5.49
CA LEU A 67 -4.26 4.48 6.73
C LEU A 67 -5.35 3.64 7.38
N GLN A 68 -6.58 4.13 7.43
CA GLN A 68 -7.69 3.40 8.03
C GLN A 68 -7.96 2.09 7.26
N ALA A 69 -7.94 2.13 5.94
CA ALA A 69 -8.15 0.93 5.13
C ALA A 69 -7.05 -0.11 5.38
N LEU A 70 -5.79 0.30 5.41
CA LEU A 70 -4.67 -0.61 5.66
C LEU A 70 -4.69 -1.17 7.08
N GLU A 71 -5.10 -0.36 8.05
CA GLU A 71 -5.26 -0.82 9.43
C GLU A 71 -6.36 -1.88 9.54
N GLN A 72 -7.50 -1.66 8.91
CA GLN A 72 -8.61 -2.61 8.89
C GLN A 72 -8.23 -3.93 8.23
N ASP A 73 -7.38 -3.87 7.21
CA ASP A 73 -6.88 -5.08 6.54
C ASP A 73 -5.82 -5.81 7.37
N GLY A 74 -5.35 -5.20 8.45
CA GLY A 74 -4.36 -5.82 9.33
C GLY A 74 -2.91 -5.63 8.90
N PHE A 75 -2.61 -4.66 8.03
CA PHE A 75 -1.26 -4.42 7.54
C PHE A 75 -0.50 -3.40 8.37
N ILE A 76 -1.19 -2.52 9.07
CA ILE A 76 -0.55 -1.52 9.91
C ILE A 76 -1.16 -1.48 11.29
N ASN A 77 -0.32 -1.11 12.27
CA ASN A 77 -0.73 -0.83 13.64
C ASN A 77 -0.81 0.69 13.81
N ARG A 78 -1.86 1.12 14.50
CA ARG A 78 -2.03 2.50 14.91
C ARG A 78 -1.98 2.57 16.42
N VAL A 79 -1.00 3.28 16.96
CA VAL A 79 -0.84 3.42 18.40
C VAL A 79 -1.03 4.89 18.77
N SER A 80 -2.00 5.15 19.65
CA SER A 80 -2.29 6.49 20.12
C SER A 80 -1.65 6.70 21.47
N TYR A 81 -0.92 7.79 21.63
CA TYR A 81 -0.24 8.15 22.89
C TYR A 81 -0.96 9.35 23.50
N PRO A 82 -1.60 9.17 24.67
CA PRO A 82 -2.33 10.27 25.35
C PRO A 82 -1.40 11.13 26.21
N VAL A 83 -0.22 11.45 25.68
CA VAL A 83 0.75 12.34 26.33
C VAL A 83 0.59 13.76 25.77
N LEU A 84 1.34 14.72 26.31
CA LEU A 84 1.34 16.09 25.79
C LEU A 84 2.64 16.38 25.06
N PRO A 85 2.58 16.70 23.76
CA PRO A 85 1.38 16.73 22.91
C PRO A 85 0.94 15.32 22.52
N PRO A 86 -0.38 15.07 22.39
CA PRO A 86 -0.87 13.77 21.94
C PRO A 86 -0.44 13.50 20.52
N HIS A 87 -0.11 12.24 20.24
CA HIS A 87 0.29 11.86 18.89
C HIS A 87 -0.07 10.42 18.59
N VAL A 88 -0.08 10.08 17.31
CA VAL A 88 -0.37 8.75 16.81
C VAL A 88 0.83 8.26 15.99
N GLU A 89 1.23 7.03 16.25
CA GLU A 89 2.33 6.37 15.53
C GLU A 89 1.80 5.21 14.71
N TYR A 90 2.37 5.01 13.53
CA TYR A 90 2.02 3.94 12.62
C TYR A 90 3.24 3.05 12.37
N THR A 91 3.01 1.75 12.40
CA THR A 91 4.02 0.73 12.10
C THR A 91 3.42 -0.37 11.26
N LEU A 92 4.27 -1.17 10.60
CA LEU A 92 3.80 -2.36 9.90
C LEU A 92 3.56 -3.50 10.88
N THR A 93 2.52 -4.29 10.62
CA THR A 93 2.35 -5.61 11.27
C THR A 93 3.23 -6.63 10.55
N ASP A 94 3.24 -7.88 11.03
CA ASP A 94 3.92 -8.97 10.33
C ASP A 94 3.36 -9.14 8.90
N LEU A 95 2.04 -9.08 8.73
CA LEU A 95 1.43 -9.11 7.41
C LEU A 95 1.81 -7.89 6.58
N GLY A 96 1.88 -6.72 7.23
CA GLY A 96 2.33 -5.49 6.58
C GLY A 96 3.76 -5.56 6.10
N GLU A 97 4.65 -6.18 6.87
CA GLU A 97 6.03 -6.40 6.45
C GLU A 97 6.08 -7.24 5.18
N GLN A 98 5.30 -8.31 5.14
CA GLN A 98 5.26 -9.21 3.99
C GLN A 98 4.72 -8.51 2.75
N ILE A 99 3.57 -7.84 2.86
CA ILE A 99 2.98 -7.18 1.69
C ILE A 99 3.82 -5.97 1.23
N SER A 100 4.44 -5.26 2.15
CA SER A 100 5.29 -4.11 1.81
C SER A 100 6.50 -4.55 0.99
N GLU A 101 7.04 -5.73 1.26
CA GLU A 101 8.12 -6.29 0.46
C GLU A 101 7.67 -6.52 -0.99
N LYS A 102 6.46 -7.07 -1.19
CA LYS A 102 5.93 -7.34 -2.53
C LYS A 102 5.71 -6.06 -3.33
N VAL A 103 5.11 -5.05 -2.72
CA VAL A 103 4.85 -3.79 -3.42
C VAL A 103 6.15 -2.99 -3.66
N THR A 104 7.14 -3.14 -2.79
CA THR A 104 8.47 -2.55 -3.01
C THR A 104 9.15 -3.17 -4.22
N ILE A 105 9.07 -4.49 -4.38
CA ILE A 105 9.60 -5.18 -5.56
C ILE A 105 8.93 -4.64 -6.83
N LEU A 106 7.62 -4.44 -6.80
CA LEU A 106 6.89 -3.87 -7.92
C LEU A 106 7.37 -2.45 -8.24
N ALA A 107 7.50 -1.61 -7.23
CA ALA A 107 7.97 -0.24 -7.39
C ALA A 107 9.39 -0.19 -7.94
N ASP A 108 10.28 -1.05 -7.43
CA ASP A 108 11.66 -1.15 -7.89
C ASP A 108 11.72 -1.56 -9.35
N TRP A 109 10.89 -2.51 -9.76
CA TRP A 109 10.82 -2.94 -11.15
C TRP A 109 10.48 -1.76 -12.07
N ILE A 110 9.50 -0.95 -11.66
CA ILE A 110 9.09 0.22 -12.43
C ILE A 110 10.26 1.22 -12.53
N GLU A 111 10.94 1.50 -11.40
CA GLU A 111 12.07 2.42 -11.39
C GLU A 111 13.21 1.94 -12.29
N ILE A 112 13.54 0.65 -12.20
CA ILE A 112 14.62 0.07 -13.02
C ILE A 112 14.30 0.15 -14.52
N ASN A 113 13.03 0.01 -14.88
CA ASN A 113 12.60 -0.01 -16.28
C ASN A 113 12.00 1.33 -16.74
N LEU A 114 12.09 2.35 -15.91
CA LEU A 114 11.39 3.63 -16.17
C LEU A 114 11.77 4.24 -17.52
N SER A 115 13.07 4.26 -17.86
CA SER A 115 13.53 4.84 -19.13
C SER A 115 12.95 4.09 -20.33
N LYS A 116 12.84 2.77 -20.25
CA LYS A 116 12.24 1.96 -21.32
C LYS A 116 10.74 2.23 -21.45
N ILE A 117 10.06 2.38 -20.31
CA ILE A 117 8.63 2.66 -20.28
C ILE A 117 8.35 4.04 -20.90
N LEU A 118 9.12 5.05 -20.51
CA LEU A 118 8.96 6.40 -21.04
C LEU A 118 9.27 6.48 -22.52
N ALA A 119 10.27 5.73 -22.99
CA ALA A 119 10.60 5.66 -24.42
C ALA A 119 9.44 5.09 -25.23
N GLN A 120 8.71 4.08 -24.70
CA GLN A 120 7.54 3.53 -25.37
C GLN A 120 6.41 4.56 -25.48
N LYS A 121 6.21 5.39 -24.47
CA LYS A 121 5.20 6.44 -24.50
C LYS A 121 5.54 7.52 -25.53
N GLU A 122 6.80 7.91 -25.63
CA GLU A 122 7.25 8.89 -26.62
C GLU A 122 7.02 8.37 -28.05
N CYS A 123 7.30 7.09 -28.32
CA CYS A 123 7.07 6.49 -29.63
C CYS A 123 5.58 6.52 -30.02
N LYS A 124 4.68 6.45 -29.05
CA LYS A 124 3.24 6.41 -29.30
C LYS A 124 2.60 7.80 -29.48
N THR A 125 3.33 8.85 -29.15
CA THR A 125 2.81 10.23 -29.24
C THR A 125 3.10 10.90 -30.58
N VAL A 126 3.68 10.18 -31.51
CA VAL A 126 3.98 10.69 -32.87
C VAL A 126 2.74 10.63 -33.74
#